data_ad18367dbd31ca5eae2d2285e164d523
#
_entry.id   ad18367dbd31ca5eae2d2285e164d523
#
_cell.length_a   1.000
_cell.length_b   1.000
_cell.length_c   1.000
_cell.angle_alpha   90.00
_cell.angle_beta   90.00
_cell.angle_gamma   90.00
#
_symmetry.space_group_name_H-M   'P 1'
#
loop_
_entity.id
_entity.type
_entity.pdbx_description
1 polymer ?
#
loop_
_entity_poly.entity_id
_entity_poly.type
_entity_poly.pdbx_seq_one_letter_code
_entity_poly.pdbx_strand_id
1 'polypeptide(L)'
;LSLNARDAMPDGGILIIETENKTLNEDYVQRNPEGTAGDFVMISISDTGNGMTEEIRNKVFEPFFTTKLQGKGTGLGLSMVYGFVQRSGGHLKIYSEIGKGSVFRIYLPRIKSDTAQLDTIFSLREQLPGGSETILIVDDEAALRDIASSHLQRLGYKVLTAENGYKALQIIKQDKEIDLLFSDIVMPGNLDGYQLAEAAHSERPSLNILLASGFTKIQKDFSSPTNNFASTHLNAILSKPYNRSELAFAVRRALDAT
;
A
#
# COMPACT_ATOMS: atom_id res chain seq x y z
N LEU A 1 14.13 1.13 -1.59
CA LEU A 1 14.56 1.57 -2.93
C LEU A 1 13.86 2.87 -3.31
N SER A 2 12.55 2.98 -3.20
CA SER A 2 11.80 4.22 -3.58
C SER A 2 12.25 5.45 -2.79
N LEU A 3 12.58 5.31 -1.50
CA LEU A 3 13.17 6.40 -0.70
C LEU A 3 14.54 6.84 -1.23
N ASN A 4 15.36 5.89 -1.69
CA ASN A 4 16.66 6.22 -2.30
C ASN A 4 16.48 6.93 -3.64
N ALA A 5 15.51 6.51 -4.45
CA ALA A 5 15.16 7.17 -5.69
C ALA A 5 14.70 8.62 -5.46
N ARG A 6 13.80 8.85 -4.48
CA ARG A 6 13.38 10.20 -4.08
C ARG A 6 14.58 11.07 -3.69
N ASP A 7 15.46 10.54 -2.86
CA ASP A 7 16.62 11.29 -2.37
C ASP A 7 17.64 11.59 -3.49
N ALA A 8 17.65 10.78 -4.56
CA ALA A 8 18.45 11.00 -5.77
C ALA A 8 17.82 12.01 -6.75
N MET A 9 16.60 12.44 -6.53
CA MET A 9 15.83 13.37 -7.36
C MET A 9 15.36 14.60 -6.56
N PRO A 10 16.26 15.43 -6.03
CA PRO A 10 15.90 16.56 -5.16
C PRO A 10 15.04 17.63 -5.86
N ASP A 11 15.21 17.79 -7.16
CA ASP A 11 14.46 18.75 -7.97
C ASP A 11 13.25 18.13 -8.68
N GLY A 12 12.83 16.93 -8.23
CA GLY A 12 11.81 16.13 -8.88
C GLY A 12 12.38 15.17 -9.90
N GLY A 13 11.51 14.34 -10.47
CA GLY A 13 11.90 13.32 -11.46
C GLY A 13 10.82 12.26 -11.61
N ILE A 14 11.16 11.18 -12.30
CA ILE A 14 10.26 10.07 -12.59
C ILE A 14 10.77 8.82 -11.87
N LEU A 15 9.88 8.19 -11.08
CA LEU A 15 10.07 6.87 -10.51
C LEU A 15 9.15 5.90 -11.23
N ILE A 16 9.73 4.86 -11.84
CA ILE A 16 8.98 3.80 -12.53
C ILE A 16 9.18 2.51 -11.76
N ILE A 17 8.08 1.82 -11.44
CA ILE A 17 8.09 0.48 -10.84
C ILE A 17 7.37 -0.46 -11.79
N GLU A 18 8.07 -1.51 -12.22
CA GLU A 18 7.57 -2.50 -13.16
C GLU A 18 7.72 -3.90 -12.57
N THR A 19 6.80 -4.79 -12.92
CA THR A 19 6.89 -6.20 -12.57
C THR A 19 6.72 -7.07 -13.82
N GLU A 20 7.50 -8.13 -13.93
CA GLU A 20 7.45 -9.04 -15.07
C GLU A 20 7.82 -10.46 -14.64
N ASN A 21 7.18 -11.47 -15.26
CA ASN A 21 7.65 -12.85 -15.15
C ASN A 21 8.82 -13.07 -16.11
N LYS A 22 9.96 -13.53 -15.61
CA LYS A 22 11.18 -13.79 -16.37
C LYS A 22 11.63 -15.22 -16.21
N THR A 23 11.92 -15.90 -17.33
CA THR A 23 12.67 -17.16 -17.32
C THR A 23 14.14 -16.83 -17.64
N LEU A 24 15.01 -17.15 -16.71
CA LEU A 24 16.46 -16.99 -16.85
C LEU A 24 17.07 -18.31 -17.28
N ASN A 25 17.72 -18.30 -18.42
CA ASN A 25 18.38 -19.49 -18.99
C ASN A 25 19.85 -19.57 -18.59
N GLU A 26 20.53 -20.66 -18.98
CA GLU A 26 21.94 -20.88 -18.69
C GLU A 26 22.86 -19.82 -19.30
N ASP A 27 22.50 -19.26 -20.49
CA ASP A 27 23.27 -18.18 -21.13
C ASP A 27 23.25 -16.91 -20.29
N TYR A 28 22.13 -16.66 -19.58
CA TYR A 28 22.03 -15.56 -18.65
C TYR A 28 22.95 -15.77 -17.45
N VAL A 29 22.99 -16.98 -16.89
CA VAL A 29 23.81 -17.34 -15.73
C VAL A 29 25.30 -17.24 -16.07
N GLN A 30 25.72 -17.68 -17.27
CA GLN A 30 27.11 -17.53 -17.71
C GLN A 30 27.60 -16.07 -17.70
N ARG A 31 26.71 -15.13 -18.06
CA ARG A 31 27.00 -13.68 -18.02
C ARG A 31 26.78 -13.04 -16.67
N ASN A 32 26.19 -13.78 -15.72
CA ASN A 32 25.76 -13.30 -14.41
C ASN A 32 25.95 -14.38 -13.37
N PRO A 33 27.20 -14.57 -12.88
CA PRO A 33 27.54 -15.68 -11.98
C PRO A 33 26.75 -15.72 -10.66
N GLU A 34 26.19 -14.59 -10.24
CA GLU A 34 25.35 -14.50 -9.03
C GLU A 34 23.91 -14.96 -9.27
N GLY A 35 23.50 -15.14 -10.53
CA GLY A 35 22.16 -15.60 -10.90
C GLY A 35 22.07 -17.10 -11.02
N THR A 36 20.88 -17.65 -10.82
CA THR A 36 20.53 -19.05 -11.07
C THR A 36 19.55 -19.14 -12.25
N ALA A 37 19.59 -20.25 -12.99
CA ALA A 37 18.60 -20.50 -14.03
C ALA A 37 17.25 -20.88 -13.38
N GLY A 38 16.14 -20.46 -13.99
CA GLY A 38 14.80 -20.75 -13.49
C GLY A 38 13.77 -19.69 -13.84
N ASP A 39 12.60 -19.86 -13.27
CA ASP A 39 11.52 -18.89 -13.41
C ASP A 39 11.51 -17.93 -12.23
N PHE A 40 11.45 -16.63 -12.53
CA PHE A 40 11.52 -15.54 -11.57
C PHE A 40 10.39 -14.54 -11.80
N VAL A 41 10.02 -13.84 -10.73
CA VAL A 41 9.34 -12.55 -10.81
C VAL A 41 10.42 -11.48 -10.73
N MET A 42 10.50 -10.62 -11.73
CA MET A 42 11.36 -9.45 -11.74
C MET A 42 10.58 -8.23 -11.27
N ILE A 43 11.15 -7.49 -10.33
CA ILE A 43 10.69 -6.17 -9.90
C ILE A 43 11.77 -5.18 -10.33
N SER A 44 11.43 -4.25 -11.22
CA SER A 44 12.33 -3.19 -11.68
C SER A 44 11.92 -1.86 -11.04
N ILE A 45 12.86 -1.16 -10.45
CA ILE A 45 12.66 0.17 -9.86
C ILE A 45 13.66 1.10 -10.53
N SER A 46 13.15 2.03 -11.34
CA SER A 46 13.93 2.96 -12.14
C SER A 46 13.69 4.40 -11.69
N ASP A 47 14.74 5.17 -11.51
CA ASP A 47 14.68 6.61 -11.24
C ASP A 47 15.44 7.42 -12.29
N THR A 48 15.07 8.68 -12.49
CA THR A 48 15.78 9.65 -13.33
C THR A 48 16.67 10.58 -12.51
N GLY A 49 17.19 10.09 -11.38
CA GLY A 49 18.00 10.87 -10.45
C GLY A 49 19.46 11.03 -10.89
N ASN A 50 20.30 11.41 -9.95
CA ASN A 50 21.71 11.74 -10.19
C ASN A 50 22.56 10.56 -10.68
N GLY A 51 22.07 9.32 -10.53
CA GLY A 51 22.82 8.12 -10.86
C GLY A 51 24.06 7.90 -9.98
N MET A 52 24.89 6.91 -10.34
CA MET A 52 26.05 6.49 -9.58
C MET A 52 27.26 6.24 -10.48
N THR A 53 28.46 6.55 -9.99
CA THR A 53 29.71 6.11 -10.60
C THR A 53 29.87 4.59 -10.45
N GLU A 54 30.75 4.01 -11.25
CA GLU A 54 31.07 2.58 -11.14
C GLU A 54 31.66 2.23 -9.76
N GLU A 55 32.47 3.10 -9.20
CA GLU A 55 33.04 2.92 -7.87
C GLU A 55 31.96 2.87 -6.79
N ILE A 56 30.98 3.77 -6.82
CA ILE A 56 29.84 3.78 -5.89
C ILE A 56 29.00 2.52 -6.10
N ARG A 57 28.68 2.18 -7.35
CA ARG A 57 27.87 1.01 -7.70
C ARG A 57 28.46 -0.30 -7.15
N ASN A 58 29.79 -0.43 -7.14
CA ASN A 58 30.47 -1.62 -6.64
C ASN A 58 30.44 -1.73 -5.10
N LYS A 59 30.28 -0.61 -4.40
CA LYS A 59 30.26 -0.55 -2.91
C LYS A 59 28.88 -0.37 -2.33
N VAL A 60 27.86 -0.10 -3.15
CA VAL A 60 26.53 0.35 -2.68
C VAL A 60 25.82 -0.68 -1.80
N PHE A 61 26.20 -1.96 -1.85
CA PHE A 61 25.67 -3.02 -1.00
C PHE A 61 26.49 -3.30 0.27
N GLU A 62 27.65 -2.65 0.42
CA GLU A 62 28.45 -2.79 1.65
C GLU A 62 27.67 -2.17 2.82
N PRO A 63 27.59 -2.86 3.97
CA PRO A 63 26.98 -2.31 5.17
C PRO A 63 27.67 -0.98 5.58
N PHE A 64 26.86 -0.01 5.98
CA PHE A 64 27.28 1.35 6.39
C PHE A 64 27.85 2.23 5.29
N PHE A 65 27.95 1.75 4.04
CA PHE A 65 28.34 2.60 2.93
C PHE A 65 27.24 3.60 2.58
N THR A 66 27.60 4.89 2.55
CA THR A 66 26.69 5.98 2.19
C THR A 66 27.45 7.13 1.55
N THR A 67 26.84 7.74 0.54
CA THR A 67 27.30 9.01 -0.06
C THR A 67 26.58 10.22 0.53
N LYS A 68 25.63 10.02 1.43
CA LYS A 68 24.88 11.10 2.09
C LYS A 68 25.70 11.71 3.21
N LEU A 69 25.44 13.00 3.49
CA LEU A 69 26.05 13.71 4.61
C LEU A 69 25.84 12.98 5.93
N GLN A 70 26.80 13.10 6.83
CA GLN A 70 26.79 12.47 8.15
C GLN A 70 25.47 12.73 8.89
N GLY A 71 24.78 11.67 9.32
CA GLY A 71 23.46 11.74 9.98
C GLY A 71 22.24 11.67 9.03
N LYS A 72 22.40 11.78 7.70
CA LYS A 72 21.30 11.70 6.73
C LYS A 72 21.13 10.33 6.04
N GLY A 73 22.00 9.38 6.33
CA GLY A 73 21.92 8.03 5.81
C GLY A 73 22.62 7.03 6.70
N THR A 74 21.99 5.91 7.02
CA THR A 74 22.58 4.84 7.85
C THR A 74 23.51 3.91 7.07
N GLY A 75 23.46 3.95 5.73
CA GLY A 75 24.21 3.02 4.87
C GLY A 75 23.73 1.56 4.97
N LEU A 76 22.59 1.29 5.62
CA LEU A 76 22.07 -0.07 5.83
C LEU A 76 20.95 -0.44 4.85
N GLY A 77 20.30 0.53 4.21
CA GLY A 77 19.09 0.27 3.41
C GLY A 77 19.34 -0.68 2.25
N LEU A 78 20.36 -0.43 1.44
CA LEU A 78 20.66 -1.27 0.27
C LEU A 78 21.28 -2.62 0.64
N SER A 79 22.12 -2.67 1.68
CA SER A 79 22.67 -3.93 2.18
C SER A 79 21.57 -4.85 2.75
N MET A 80 20.56 -4.29 3.41
CA MET A 80 19.38 -5.07 3.86
C MET A 80 18.56 -5.60 2.68
N VAL A 81 18.32 -4.79 1.65
CA VAL A 81 17.63 -5.23 0.43
C VAL A 81 18.40 -6.38 -0.23
N TYR A 82 19.71 -6.22 -0.41
CA TYR A 82 20.57 -7.27 -0.98
C TYR A 82 20.50 -8.56 -0.16
N GLY A 83 20.68 -8.46 1.17
CA GLY A 83 20.60 -9.62 2.07
C GLY A 83 19.22 -10.30 2.08
N PHE A 84 18.14 -9.54 1.96
CA PHE A 84 16.79 -10.09 1.82
C PHE A 84 16.66 -10.88 0.51
N VAL A 85 17.04 -10.30 -0.61
CA VAL A 85 16.95 -10.93 -1.94
C VAL A 85 17.76 -12.22 -1.98
N GLN A 86 19.00 -12.21 -1.45
CA GLN A 86 19.87 -13.39 -1.38
C GLN A 86 19.26 -14.52 -0.52
N ARG A 87 18.73 -14.18 0.67
CA ARG A 87 18.04 -15.16 1.55
C ARG A 87 16.77 -15.73 0.93
N SER A 88 16.15 -14.99 0.01
CA SER A 88 14.98 -15.45 -0.75
C SER A 88 15.34 -16.32 -1.96
N GLY A 89 16.61 -16.67 -2.15
CA GLY A 89 17.07 -17.42 -3.33
C GLY A 89 17.02 -16.60 -4.63
N GLY A 90 16.92 -15.27 -4.50
CA GLY A 90 16.89 -14.34 -5.60
C GLY A 90 18.24 -13.71 -5.89
N HIS A 91 18.28 -12.83 -6.87
CA HIS A 91 19.45 -11.99 -7.14
C HIS A 91 19.04 -10.57 -7.53
N LEU A 92 19.98 -9.63 -7.43
CA LEU A 92 19.73 -8.22 -7.66
C LEU A 92 20.78 -7.66 -8.64
N LYS A 93 20.30 -6.83 -9.58
CA LYS A 93 21.15 -6.12 -10.53
C LYS A 93 20.93 -4.62 -10.43
N ILE A 94 22.03 -3.88 -10.62
CA ILE A 94 22.00 -2.42 -10.70
C ILE A 94 22.57 -1.99 -12.06
N TYR A 95 21.84 -1.09 -12.69
CA TYR A 95 22.32 -0.28 -13.80
C TYR A 95 22.22 1.17 -13.38
N SER A 96 23.30 1.93 -13.51
CA SER A 96 23.29 3.34 -13.15
C SER A 96 24.35 4.08 -13.95
N GLU A 97 24.03 5.30 -14.35
CA GLU A 97 24.91 6.21 -15.06
C GLU A 97 24.68 7.62 -14.51
N ILE A 98 25.79 8.34 -14.30
CA ILE A 98 25.72 9.71 -13.75
C ILE A 98 24.83 10.58 -14.64
N GLY A 99 23.89 11.29 -14.03
CA GLY A 99 22.96 12.21 -14.69
C GLY A 99 21.85 11.54 -15.49
N LYS A 100 21.77 10.18 -15.52
CA LYS A 100 20.69 9.46 -16.19
C LYS A 100 19.78 8.69 -15.22
N GLY A 101 20.21 8.53 -13.96
CA GLY A 101 19.47 7.82 -12.94
C GLY A 101 19.95 6.40 -12.69
N SER A 102 19.12 5.62 -12.01
CA SER A 102 19.44 4.24 -11.62
C SER A 102 18.28 3.29 -11.87
N VAL A 103 18.61 2.03 -12.16
CA VAL A 103 17.66 0.92 -12.32
C VAL A 103 18.09 -0.22 -11.40
N PHE A 104 17.25 -0.57 -10.46
CA PHE A 104 17.40 -1.74 -9.59
C PHE A 104 16.47 -2.84 -10.06
N ARG A 105 16.99 -4.00 -10.45
CA ARG A 105 16.21 -5.17 -10.84
C ARG A 105 16.38 -6.28 -9.81
N ILE A 106 15.29 -6.58 -9.11
CA ILE A 106 15.19 -7.66 -8.15
C ILE A 106 14.55 -8.86 -8.84
N TYR A 107 15.19 -10.02 -8.75
CA TYR A 107 14.68 -11.29 -9.25
C TYR A 107 14.39 -12.20 -8.06
N LEU A 108 13.13 -12.56 -7.86
CA LEU A 108 12.70 -13.49 -6.83
C LEU A 108 12.22 -14.79 -7.47
N PRO A 109 12.57 -15.98 -6.94
CA PRO A 109 12.09 -17.25 -7.49
C PRO A 109 10.59 -17.26 -7.59
N ARG A 110 10.08 -17.61 -8.76
CA ARG A 110 8.65 -17.77 -9.01
C ARG A 110 8.20 -19.12 -8.50
N ILE A 111 7.23 -19.15 -7.62
CA ILE A 111 6.57 -20.38 -7.21
C ILE A 111 5.76 -20.87 -8.43
N LYS A 112 6.11 -22.05 -8.94
CA LYS A 112 5.27 -22.78 -9.89
C LYS A 112 4.13 -23.40 -9.09
N SER A 113 3.07 -22.66 -8.91
CA SER A 113 1.82 -23.27 -8.45
C SER A 113 1.01 -23.62 -9.66
N ASP A 114 0.50 -24.84 -9.72
CA ASP A 114 -0.69 -25.10 -10.52
C ASP A 114 -1.73 -24.07 -10.07
N THR A 115 -2.08 -23.15 -10.97
CA THR A 115 -3.03 -22.06 -10.70
C THR A 115 -4.34 -22.59 -10.10
N ALA A 116 -4.73 -23.81 -10.48
CA ALA A 116 -5.86 -24.52 -9.89
C ALA A 116 -5.68 -24.88 -8.39
N GLN A 117 -4.45 -25.15 -7.93
CA GLN A 117 -4.19 -25.41 -6.50
C GLN A 117 -4.03 -24.13 -5.70
N LEU A 118 -3.51 -23.05 -6.27
CA LEU A 118 -3.44 -21.75 -5.59
C LEU A 118 -4.83 -21.13 -5.44
N ASP A 119 -5.64 -21.14 -6.50
CA ASP A 119 -7.02 -20.71 -6.41
C ASP A 119 -7.81 -21.55 -5.39
N THR A 120 -7.51 -22.85 -5.27
CA THR A 120 -8.10 -23.74 -4.25
C THR A 120 -7.49 -23.49 -2.86
N ILE A 121 -6.19 -23.26 -2.73
CA ILE A 121 -5.52 -22.94 -1.44
C ILE A 121 -5.87 -21.52 -0.98
N PHE A 122 -5.98 -20.55 -1.89
CA PHE A 122 -6.47 -19.21 -1.56
C PHE A 122 -7.98 -19.22 -1.26
N SER A 123 -8.78 -20.01 -1.96
CA SER A 123 -10.20 -20.17 -1.67
C SER A 123 -10.50 -21.03 -0.43
N LEU A 124 -9.59 -21.92 -0.03
CA LEU A 124 -9.69 -22.69 1.20
C LEU A 124 -9.06 -21.98 2.41
N ARG A 125 -8.17 -20.99 2.19
CA ARG A 125 -7.51 -20.29 3.29
C ARG A 125 -8.26 -19.10 3.85
N GLU A 126 -9.14 -18.46 3.08
CA GLU A 126 -10.04 -17.44 3.64
C GLU A 126 -11.30 -17.37 2.78
N GLN A 127 -12.39 -17.93 3.25
CA GLN A 127 -13.70 -17.38 2.91
C GLN A 127 -13.71 -15.96 3.53
N LEU A 128 -13.18 -14.98 2.77
CA LEU A 128 -13.26 -13.61 3.22
C LEU A 128 -14.73 -13.26 3.40
N PRO A 129 -15.11 -12.66 4.52
CA PRO A 129 -16.46 -12.26 4.72
C PRO A 129 -16.89 -11.27 3.64
N GLY A 130 -17.99 -11.54 3.01
CA GLY A 130 -18.62 -10.69 2.02
C GLY A 130 -20.04 -10.32 2.45
N GLY A 131 -20.73 -9.58 1.58
CA GLY A 131 -22.10 -9.17 1.86
C GLY A 131 -22.77 -8.54 0.63
N SER A 132 -24.00 -8.06 0.81
CA SER A 132 -24.80 -7.38 -0.22
C SER A 132 -25.12 -5.93 0.15
N GLU A 133 -24.60 -5.48 1.29
CA GLU A 133 -24.81 -4.17 1.86
C GLU A 133 -24.21 -3.07 0.99
N THR A 134 -24.69 -1.85 1.15
CA THR A 134 -24.21 -0.68 0.41
C THR A 134 -23.18 0.09 1.24
N ILE A 135 -21.99 0.24 0.70
CA ILE A 135 -20.86 0.89 1.36
C ILE A 135 -20.51 2.19 0.63
N LEU A 136 -20.48 3.32 1.33
CA LEU A 136 -19.98 4.58 0.82
C LEU A 136 -18.50 4.73 1.20
N ILE A 137 -17.62 4.73 0.19
CA ILE A 137 -16.17 4.93 0.35
C ILE A 137 -15.85 6.41 0.15
N VAL A 138 -15.11 6.99 1.10
CA VAL A 138 -14.67 8.39 1.06
C VAL A 138 -13.16 8.47 1.23
N ASP A 139 -12.47 8.93 0.20
CA ASP A 139 -11.02 9.12 0.18
C ASP A 139 -10.70 10.18 -0.89
N ASP A 140 -9.81 11.11 -0.65
CA ASP A 140 -9.45 12.15 -1.61
C ASP A 140 -8.55 11.59 -2.72
N GLU A 141 -7.82 10.51 -2.45
CA GLU A 141 -6.95 9.86 -3.43
C GLU A 141 -7.73 8.85 -4.30
N ALA A 142 -7.92 9.20 -5.58
CA ALA A 142 -8.71 8.40 -6.54
C ALA A 142 -8.21 6.95 -6.64
N ALA A 143 -6.88 6.74 -6.66
CA ALA A 143 -6.29 5.41 -6.78
C ALA A 143 -6.63 4.51 -5.57
N LEU A 144 -6.59 5.04 -4.35
CA LEU A 144 -6.96 4.30 -3.13
C LEU A 144 -8.44 3.99 -3.11
N ARG A 145 -9.28 4.95 -3.51
CA ARG A 145 -10.73 4.79 -3.64
C ARG A 145 -11.09 3.68 -4.63
N ASP A 146 -10.42 3.62 -5.79
CA ASP A 146 -10.64 2.60 -6.83
C ASP A 146 -10.21 1.20 -6.36
N ILE A 147 -9.08 1.10 -5.65
CA ILE A 147 -8.59 -0.16 -5.08
C ILE A 147 -9.58 -0.68 -4.04
N ALA A 148 -10.00 0.14 -3.09
CA ALA A 148 -10.96 -0.24 -2.05
C ALA A 148 -12.30 -0.65 -2.67
N SER A 149 -12.81 0.11 -3.66
CA SER A 149 -14.03 -0.21 -4.41
C SER A 149 -13.93 -1.57 -5.10
N SER A 150 -12.84 -1.81 -5.82
CA SER A 150 -12.63 -3.09 -6.52
C SER A 150 -12.59 -4.27 -5.54
N HIS A 151 -11.96 -4.12 -4.37
CA HIS A 151 -11.91 -5.16 -3.35
C HIS A 151 -13.30 -5.47 -2.79
N LEU A 152 -14.07 -4.44 -2.42
CA LEU A 152 -15.40 -4.62 -1.81
C LEU A 152 -16.44 -5.13 -2.80
N GLN A 153 -16.42 -4.66 -4.05
CA GLN A 153 -17.29 -5.20 -5.12
C GLN A 153 -17.05 -6.69 -5.37
N ARG A 154 -15.78 -7.16 -5.35
CA ARG A 154 -15.46 -8.59 -5.48
C ARG A 154 -15.92 -9.43 -4.30
N LEU A 155 -16.22 -8.81 -3.16
CA LEU A 155 -16.80 -9.45 -1.98
C LEU A 155 -18.32 -9.40 -1.96
N GLY A 156 -18.97 -8.83 -3.01
CA GLY A 156 -20.41 -8.80 -3.19
C GLY A 156 -21.10 -7.51 -2.75
N TYR A 157 -20.38 -6.58 -2.10
CA TYR A 157 -20.92 -5.31 -1.63
C TYR A 157 -21.29 -4.37 -2.79
N LYS A 158 -22.36 -3.58 -2.61
CA LYS A 158 -22.64 -2.42 -3.45
C LYS A 158 -21.76 -1.26 -2.99
N VAL A 159 -21.12 -0.55 -3.91
CA VAL A 159 -20.16 0.51 -3.56
C VAL A 159 -20.55 1.82 -4.21
N LEU A 160 -20.68 2.85 -3.38
CA LEU A 160 -20.74 4.25 -3.74
C LEU A 160 -19.42 4.93 -3.35
N THR A 161 -19.06 6.02 -4.04
CA THR A 161 -17.80 6.70 -3.77
C THR A 161 -17.99 8.21 -3.68
N ALA A 162 -17.18 8.84 -2.82
CA ALA A 162 -17.08 10.29 -2.72
C ALA A 162 -15.61 10.72 -2.58
N GLU A 163 -15.24 11.84 -3.16
CA GLU A 163 -13.87 12.37 -3.15
C GLU A 163 -13.57 13.28 -1.94
N ASN A 164 -14.59 13.62 -1.15
CA ASN A 164 -14.47 14.45 0.04
C ASN A 164 -15.72 14.32 0.93
N GLY A 165 -15.61 14.84 2.16
CA GLY A 165 -16.67 14.75 3.17
C GLY A 165 -17.98 15.46 2.77
N TYR A 166 -17.92 16.58 2.04
CA TYR A 166 -19.13 17.30 1.61
C TYR A 166 -19.97 16.49 0.62
N LYS A 167 -19.31 15.88 -0.40
CA LYS A 167 -20.01 14.99 -1.33
C LYS A 167 -20.56 13.77 -0.62
N ALA A 168 -19.80 13.21 0.32
CA ALA A 168 -20.27 12.09 1.13
C ALA A 168 -21.55 12.41 1.90
N LEU A 169 -21.62 13.57 2.59
CA LEU A 169 -22.81 14.00 3.31
C LEU A 169 -24.02 14.23 2.38
N GLN A 170 -23.79 14.76 1.18
CA GLN A 170 -24.87 14.90 0.20
C GLN A 170 -25.44 13.54 -0.21
N ILE A 171 -24.56 12.54 -0.46
CA ILE A 171 -24.99 11.18 -0.80
C ILE A 171 -25.74 10.54 0.38
N ILE A 172 -25.23 10.65 1.63
CA ILE A 172 -25.88 10.12 2.83
C ILE A 172 -27.30 10.69 3.03
N LYS A 173 -27.51 11.97 2.70
CA LYS A 173 -28.83 12.62 2.80
C LYS A 173 -29.81 12.15 1.73
N GLN A 174 -29.31 11.85 0.53
CA GLN A 174 -30.15 11.48 -0.63
C GLN A 174 -30.45 9.98 -0.67
N ASP A 175 -29.48 9.15 -0.30
CA ASP A 175 -29.57 7.68 -0.37
C ASP A 175 -29.66 7.08 1.03
N LYS A 176 -30.83 6.49 1.32
CA LYS A 176 -31.11 5.85 2.61
C LYS A 176 -30.66 4.38 2.68
N GLU A 177 -30.21 3.83 1.56
CA GLU A 177 -29.79 2.41 1.48
C GLU A 177 -28.30 2.18 1.84
N ILE A 178 -27.59 3.24 2.28
CA ILE A 178 -26.19 3.11 2.70
C ILE A 178 -26.16 2.48 4.12
N ASP A 179 -25.46 1.35 4.25
CA ASP A 179 -25.31 0.58 5.48
C ASP A 179 -24.01 0.92 6.22
N LEU A 180 -22.95 1.31 5.49
CA LEU A 180 -21.64 1.62 6.05
C LEU A 180 -21.00 2.84 5.37
N LEU A 181 -20.48 3.77 6.17
CA LEU A 181 -19.56 4.81 5.76
C LEU A 181 -18.13 4.32 6.03
N PHE A 182 -17.32 4.16 4.98
CA PHE A 182 -15.89 3.86 5.06
C PHE A 182 -15.09 5.08 4.60
N SER A 183 -14.42 5.78 5.51
CA SER A 183 -13.77 7.07 5.22
C SER A 183 -12.31 7.11 5.66
N ASP A 184 -11.46 7.75 4.85
CA ASP A 184 -10.16 8.23 5.34
C ASP A 184 -10.36 9.29 6.43
N ILE A 185 -9.44 9.31 7.40
CA ILE A 185 -9.42 10.33 8.46
C ILE A 185 -8.83 11.63 7.92
N VAL A 186 -7.73 11.55 7.17
CA VAL A 186 -6.98 12.72 6.71
C VAL A 186 -7.38 13.06 5.28
N MET A 187 -8.28 14.00 5.15
CA MET A 187 -8.73 14.51 3.86
C MET A 187 -8.54 16.03 3.79
N PRO A 188 -8.16 16.60 2.62
CA PRO A 188 -8.05 18.04 2.45
C PRO A 188 -9.41 18.72 2.53
N GLY A 189 -9.46 19.91 3.12
CA GLY A 189 -10.66 20.73 3.25
C GLY A 189 -11.12 20.92 4.69
N ASN A 190 -12.34 21.45 4.85
CA ASN A 190 -12.88 21.83 6.17
C ASN A 190 -13.68 20.69 6.84
N LEU A 191 -13.66 19.47 6.29
CA LEU A 191 -14.39 18.33 6.82
C LEU A 191 -13.49 17.08 6.73
N ASP A 192 -12.80 16.81 7.82
CA ASP A 192 -12.00 15.58 7.96
C ASP A 192 -12.88 14.35 8.24
N GLY A 193 -12.27 13.16 8.30
CA GLY A 193 -13.00 11.91 8.49
C GLY A 193 -13.72 11.82 9.83
N TYR A 194 -13.20 12.43 10.90
CA TYR A 194 -13.88 12.46 12.20
C TYR A 194 -15.10 13.36 12.18
N GLN A 195 -14.96 14.56 11.62
CA GLN A 195 -16.06 15.52 11.48
C GLN A 195 -17.17 14.96 10.55
N LEU A 196 -16.74 14.25 9.47
CA LEU A 196 -17.67 13.55 8.60
C LEU A 196 -18.45 12.47 9.35
N ALA A 197 -17.77 11.66 10.16
CA ALA A 197 -18.36 10.60 10.96
C ALA A 197 -19.41 11.16 11.95
N GLU A 198 -19.07 12.24 12.66
CA GLU A 198 -19.97 12.92 13.59
C GLU A 198 -21.20 13.49 12.88
N ALA A 199 -21.00 14.17 11.74
CA ALA A 199 -22.09 14.71 10.95
C ALA A 199 -22.99 13.60 10.35
N ALA A 200 -22.39 12.52 9.86
CA ALA A 200 -23.11 11.37 9.33
C ALA A 200 -23.94 10.65 10.41
N HIS A 201 -23.38 10.47 11.60
CA HIS A 201 -24.11 9.89 12.73
C HIS A 201 -25.26 10.80 13.22
N SER A 202 -25.05 12.11 13.25
CA SER A 202 -26.12 13.07 13.58
C SER A 202 -27.27 13.03 12.60
N GLU A 203 -26.96 12.85 11.29
CA GLU A 203 -27.98 12.71 10.25
C GLU A 203 -28.67 11.34 10.27
N ARG A 204 -27.88 10.29 10.57
CA ARG A 204 -28.36 8.89 10.59
C ARG A 204 -27.65 8.10 11.69
N PRO A 205 -28.24 8.03 12.90
CA PRO A 205 -27.65 7.31 14.04
C PRO A 205 -27.44 5.80 13.82
N SER A 206 -28.18 5.19 12.89
CA SER A 206 -28.06 3.76 12.54
C SER A 206 -26.99 3.46 11.47
N LEU A 207 -26.31 4.48 10.95
CA LEU A 207 -25.26 4.28 9.94
C LEU A 207 -23.99 3.77 10.60
N ASN A 208 -23.53 2.61 10.17
CA ASN A 208 -22.25 2.08 10.62
C ASN A 208 -21.09 2.92 10.08
N ILE A 209 -20.01 3.07 10.86
CA ILE A 209 -18.87 3.91 10.50
C ILE A 209 -17.58 3.13 10.71
N LEU A 210 -16.74 3.09 9.66
CA LEU A 210 -15.37 2.58 9.66
C LEU A 210 -14.44 3.67 9.16
N LEU A 211 -13.45 4.03 9.97
CA LEU A 211 -12.42 4.99 9.57
C LEU A 211 -11.12 4.30 9.20
N ALA A 212 -10.33 4.90 8.30
CA ALA A 212 -8.98 4.45 7.95
C ALA A 212 -7.95 5.54 8.26
N SER A 213 -6.75 5.14 8.71
CA SER A 213 -5.67 6.08 9.05
C SER A 213 -4.31 5.57 8.62
N GLY A 214 -3.50 6.45 8.01
CA GLY A 214 -2.09 6.20 7.71
C GLY A 214 -1.14 6.42 8.89
N PHE A 215 -1.61 6.95 10.02
CA PHE A 215 -0.78 7.26 11.18
C PHE A 215 -1.02 6.29 12.33
N THR A 216 -0.06 5.43 12.60
CA THR A 216 -0.07 4.45 13.71
C THR A 216 -0.10 5.10 15.12
N LYS A 217 0.12 6.40 15.24
CA LYS A 217 0.15 7.11 16.54
C LYS A 217 -1.19 7.65 17.02
N ILE A 218 -2.23 7.69 16.19
CA ILE A 218 -3.53 8.28 16.56
C ILE A 218 -4.28 7.44 17.61
N GLN A 219 -3.92 6.17 17.81
CA GLN A 219 -4.50 5.34 18.88
C GLN A 219 -4.21 5.82 20.31
N LYS A 220 -3.29 6.76 20.54
CA LYS A 220 -2.94 7.23 21.89
C LYS A 220 -3.46 8.62 22.29
N ASP A 221 -3.93 9.41 21.33
CA ASP A 221 -4.40 10.78 21.59
C ASP A 221 -5.95 10.90 21.71
N PHE A 222 -6.64 9.84 22.12
CA PHE A 222 -8.06 9.90 22.50
C PHE A 222 -8.36 10.78 23.73
N SER A 223 -7.35 11.45 24.28
CA SER A 223 -7.49 12.30 25.46
C SER A 223 -7.82 13.77 25.15
N SER A 224 -7.95 14.16 23.87
CA SER A 224 -8.36 15.52 23.51
C SER A 224 -9.86 15.68 23.66
N PRO A 225 -10.35 16.79 24.28
CA PRO A 225 -11.78 17.01 24.56
C PRO A 225 -12.69 17.08 23.32
N THR A 226 -12.12 17.19 22.14
CA THR A 226 -12.83 17.25 20.84
C THR A 226 -13.18 15.89 20.24
N ASN A 227 -12.76 14.76 20.85
CA ASN A 227 -12.94 13.42 20.27
C ASN A 227 -13.86 12.51 21.10
N ASN A 228 -14.81 13.05 21.86
CA ASN A 228 -15.78 12.23 22.62
C ASN A 228 -16.63 11.32 21.72
N PHE A 229 -16.90 11.71 20.48
CA PHE A 229 -17.65 10.90 19.53
C PHE A 229 -16.87 9.65 19.11
N ALA A 230 -15.57 9.81 18.80
CA ALA A 230 -14.70 8.71 18.36
C ALA A 230 -14.58 7.61 19.42
N SER A 231 -14.48 7.96 20.70
CA SER A 231 -14.33 6.99 21.79
C SER A 231 -15.63 6.22 22.10
N THR A 232 -16.78 6.75 21.71
CA THR A 232 -18.09 6.18 22.06
C THR A 232 -18.73 5.41 20.90
N HIS A 233 -18.46 5.79 19.65
CA HIS A 233 -19.20 5.29 18.49
C HIS A 233 -18.31 4.67 17.39
N LEU A 234 -16.98 4.76 17.50
CA LEU A 234 -16.06 4.15 16.53
C LEU A 234 -15.54 2.82 17.08
N ASN A 235 -16.07 1.73 16.56
CA ASN A 235 -15.69 0.38 17.00
C ASN A 235 -14.29 -0.06 16.53
N ALA A 236 -13.74 0.53 15.46
CA ALA A 236 -12.38 0.25 14.98
C ALA A 236 -11.90 1.29 13.97
N ILE A 237 -10.58 1.55 13.97
CA ILE A 237 -9.88 2.27 12.93
C ILE A 237 -9.02 1.27 12.17
N LEU A 238 -9.16 1.23 10.84
CA LEU A 238 -8.33 0.41 9.97
C LEU A 238 -7.02 1.15 9.66
N SER A 239 -5.87 0.53 9.98
CA SER A 239 -4.57 1.13 9.70
C SER A 239 -4.21 1.01 8.20
N LYS A 240 -3.78 2.10 7.58
CA LYS A 240 -3.18 2.10 6.24
C LYS A 240 -1.66 1.88 6.34
N PRO A 241 -1.03 1.09 5.45
CA PRO A 241 -1.66 0.33 4.37
C PRO A 241 -2.35 -0.93 4.88
N TYR A 242 -3.49 -1.26 4.32
CA TYR A 242 -4.25 -2.48 4.60
C TYR A 242 -4.30 -3.39 3.37
N ASN A 243 -4.36 -4.69 3.60
CA ASN A 243 -4.58 -5.66 2.54
C ASN A 243 -6.08 -6.00 2.40
N ARG A 244 -6.40 -6.81 1.38
CA ARG A 244 -7.78 -7.22 1.08
C ARG A 244 -8.46 -7.94 2.25
N SER A 245 -7.75 -8.80 2.95
CA SER A 245 -8.30 -9.57 4.07
C SER A 245 -8.61 -8.65 5.25
N GLU A 246 -7.68 -7.76 5.60
CA GLU A 246 -7.87 -6.78 6.68
C GLU A 246 -9.08 -5.88 6.42
N LEU A 247 -9.24 -5.40 5.17
CA LEU A 247 -10.42 -4.62 4.77
C LEU A 247 -11.70 -5.42 4.91
N ALA A 248 -11.74 -6.68 4.41
CA ALA A 248 -12.91 -7.55 4.47
C ALA A 248 -13.40 -7.79 5.90
N PHE A 249 -12.46 -8.14 6.80
CA PHE A 249 -12.80 -8.37 8.22
C PHE A 249 -13.19 -7.08 8.95
N ALA A 250 -12.54 -5.94 8.64
CA ALA A 250 -12.89 -4.66 9.25
C ALA A 250 -14.31 -4.21 8.85
N VAL A 251 -14.64 -4.31 7.57
CA VAL A 251 -15.99 -3.99 7.05
C VAL A 251 -17.04 -4.90 7.67
N ARG A 252 -16.82 -6.22 7.67
CA ARG A 252 -17.79 -7.15 8.26
C ARG A 252 -18.02 -6.87 9.75
N ARG A 253 -16.95 -6.66 10.51
CA ARG A 253 -17.03 -6.31 11.93
C ARG A 253 -17.80 -5.01 12.16
N ALA A 254 -17.59 -4.00 11.32
CA ALA A 254 -18.29 -2.74 11.45
C ALA A 254 -19.79 -2.86 11.14
N LEU A 255 -20.16 -3.71 10.17
CA LEU A 255 -21.56 -4.00 9.82
C LEU A 255 -22.27 -4.86 10.87
N ASP A 256 -21.57 -5.77 11.54
CA ASP A 256 -22.12 -6.69 12.55
C ASP A 256 -22.16 -6.09 13.96
N ALA A 257 -21.67 -4.86 14.15
CA ALA A 257 -21.57 -4.22 15.48
C ALA A 257 -22.88 -3.58 15.97
N THR A 258 -24.01 -3.86 15.31
CA THR A 258 -25.36 -3.33 15.61
C THR A 258 -26.03 -4.10 16.74
#